data_ad2b180ce842d8ed09c8f066d0e8229d
#
_entry.id   ad2b180ce842d8ed09c8f066d0e8229d
#
_cell.length_a   1.000
_cell.length_b   1.000
_cell.length_c   1.000
_cell.angle_alpha   90.00
_cell.angle_beta   90.00
_cell.angle_gamma   90.00
#
_symmetry.space_group_name_H-M   'P 1'
#
loop_
_entity.id
_entity.type
_entity.pdbx_description
1 polymer ?
#
loop_
_entity_poly.entity_id
_entity_poly.type
_entity_poly.pdbx_seq_one_letter_code
_entity_poly.pdbx_strand_id
1 'polypeptide(L)'
;MVDKAEMMEDVKAIPPFGTYTTHDDALWATRGWMMFSSSGSTGVPRIFRYSQIDRDLWAWANARALHAFGIRPGDSVLICAGYGPHVFAWGVQFALAKMGVACIPGGGMTGEARAMLVDRFKPTVICCTPSYALHLGRVMAERGLDPARSSVRTILVGGEPAAGIEGTRRRLETLWDARLVEFYGCTEVSPHCGGYSCPASDRGPGPVTSHLMEDVQVWELVEAASQQRVPEGARGLTVCTSLNSESSPQLRFLVGDYSVFTSEPCACGRTHVRAVGAFAGHADELINMRGVKMFPVQLEDAVRAVPGVGDEYEIVLATNADGLDVMTARVEHTDRSIGDHVAREIRTRCEVRCDVEVLAPGTLPKTEFKARRVRDTRRR
;
A
#
# COMPACT_ATOMS: atom_id res chain seq x y z
N MET A 1 1.02 -10.82 -22.31
CA MET A 1 0.99 -10.15 -20.99
C MET A 1 2.36 -9.55 -20.79
N VAL A 2 2.45 -8.36 -20.24
CA VAL A 2 3.72 -7.65 -20.03
C VAL A 2 4.04 -7.64 -18.56
N ASP A 3 5.27 -7.93 -18.16
CA ASP A 3 5.74 -7.86 -16.78
C ASP A 3 6.82 -6.77 -16.58
N LYS A 4 7.24 -6.58 -15.34
CA LYS A 4 8.27 -5.59 -15.00
C LYS A 4 9.62 -5.87 -15.66
N ALA A 5 9.99 -7.16 -15.79
CA ALA A 5 11.28 -7.54 -16.37
C ALA A 5 11.32 -7.24 -17.88
N GLU A 6 10.26 -7.60 -18.60
CA GLU A 6 10.11 -7.30 -20.02
C GLU A 6 10.16 -5.79 -20.30
N MET A 7 9.44 -5.00 -19.51
CA MET A 7 9.49 -3.54 -19.64
C MET A 7 10.89 -2.96 -19.31
N MET A 8 11.65 -3.56 -18.39
CA MET A 8 13.01 -3.12 -18.10
C MET A 8 13.99 -3.42 -19.23
N GLU A 9 13.84 -4.57 -19.88
CA GLU A 9 14.65 -4.88 -21.07
C GLU A 9 14.33 -3.91 -22.23
N ASP A 10 13.05 -3.56 -22.43
CA ASP A 10 12.63 -2.57 -23.41
C ASP A 10 13.24 -1.17 -23.13
N VAL A 11 13.21 -0.71 -21.88
CA VAL A 11 13.84 0.57 -21.48
C VAL A 11 15.36 0.53 -21.66
N LYS A 12 16.02 -0.60 -21.43
CA LYS A 12 17.48 -0.73 -21.70
C LYS A 12 17.79 -0.67 -23.19
N ALA A 13 16.92 -1.24 -24.02
CA ALA A 13 17.07 -1.22 -25.47
C ALA A 13 16.81 0.17 -26.08
N ILE A 14 15.83 0.90 -25.53
CA ILE A 14 15.40 2.23 -26.02
C ILE A 14 15.27 3.19 -24.84
N PRO A 15 16.41 3.70 -24.29
CA PRO A 15 16.36 4.59 -23.15
C PRO A 15 15.87 6.00 -23.55
N PRO A 16 15.28 6.79 -22.62
CA PRO A 16 15.03 6.42 -21.23
C PRO A 16 13.63 5.82 -20.97
N PHE A 17 12.74 5.72 -21.97
CA PHE A 17 11.33 5.42 -21.78
C PHE A 17 10.88 4.06 -22.37
N GLY A 18 11.69 3.43 -23.22
CA GLY A 18 11.28 2.24 -23.97
C GLY A 18 10.19 2.56 -25.01
N THR A 19 9.46 1.51 -25.43
CA THR A 19 8.35 1.60 -26.39
C THR A 19 6.97 1.64 -25.73
N TYR A 20 6.87 1.42 -24.41
CA TYR A 20 5.61 1.45 -23.65
C TYR A 20 5.14 2.88 -23.35
N THR A 21 5.17 3.75 -24.35
CA THR A 21 4.66 5.12 -24.32
C THR A 21 4.10 5.48 -25.70
N THR A 22 3.00 6.22 -25.72
CA THR A 22 2.38 6.72 -26.96
C THR A 22 2.92 8.09 -27.36
N HIS A 23 3.69 8.74 -26.48
CA HIS A 23 4.23 10.06 -26.72
C HIS A 23 5.71 9.99 -27.10
N ASP A 24 6.03 10.44 -28.32
CA ASP A 24 7.39 10.83 -28.69
C ASP A 24 7.78 12.17 -28.00
N ASP A 25 9.00 12.63 -28.23
CA ASP A 25 9.48 13.86 -27.59
C ASP A 25 8.78 15.12 -28.11
N ALA A 26 8.34 15.13 -29.38
CA ALA A 26 7.63 16.27 -29.96
C ALA A 26 6.22 16.41 -29.37
N LEU A 27 5.49 15.30 -29.24
CA LEU A 27 4.18 15.28 -28.62
C LEU A 27 4.28 15.57 -27.12
N TRP A 28 5.29 15.01 -26.45
CA TRP A 28 5.57 15.28 -25.05
C TRP A 28 5.82 16.75 -24.78
N ALA A 29 6.58 17.44 -25.62
CA ALA A 29 6.89 18.87 -25.47
C ALA A 29 5.63 19.76 -25.44
N THR A 30 4.53 19.33 -26.03
CA THR A 30 3.27 20.10 -26.10
C THR A 30 2.19 19.62 -25.13
N ARG A 31 2.20 18.34 -24.72
CA ARG A 31 1.17 17.72 -23.90
C ARG A 31 1.64 17.19 -22.55
N GLY A 32 2.94 17.20 -22.31
CA GLY A 32 3.52 16.67 -21.09
C GLY A 32 2.99 17.35 -19.81
N TRP A 33 2.80 16.54 -18.80
CA TRP A 33 2.45 17.03 -17.45
C TRP A 33 3.56 16.71 -16.46
N MET A 34 3.77 15.42 -16.17
CA MET A 34 4.74 14.97 -15.17
C MET A 34 5.39 13.65 -15.57
N MET A 35 6.62 13.45 -15.06
CA MET A 35 7.30 12.16 -15.08
C MET A 35 7.30 11.58 -13.67
N PHE A 36 6.95 10.31 -13.59
CA PHE A 36 7.02 9.55 -12.34
C PHE A 36 7.95 8.38 -12.48
N SER A 37 8.49 7.91 -11.38
CA SER A 37 9.34 6.73 -11.36
C SER A 37 8.79 5.67 -10.41
N SER A 38 8.91 4.41 -10.80
CA SER A 38 8.65 3.30 -9.89
C SER A 38 9.70 3.26 -8.78
N SER A 39 9.41 2.55 -7.68
CA SER A 39 10.32 2.44 -6.52
C SER A 39 11.64 1.70 -6.81
N GLY A 40 11.79 1.09 -7.99
CA GLY A 40 13.03 0.44 -8.40
C GLY A 40 13.47 -0.71 -7.50
N SER A 41 12.55 -1.55 -7.04
CA SER A 41 12.86 -2.73 -6.22
C SER A 41 13.92 -3.64 -6.85
N THR A 42 14.11 -3.58 -8.17
CA THR A 42 15.11 -4.30 -8.96
C THR A 42 16.39 -3.48 -9.23
N GLY A 43 16.55 -2.30 -8.63
CA GLY A 43 17.76 -1.46 -8.69
C GLY A 43 17.69 -0.28 -9.65
N VAL A 44 16.97 -0.36 -10.78
CA VAL A 44 16.79 0.76 -11.72
C VAL A 44 15.33 1.19 -11.77
N PRO A 45 15.00 2.43 -11.35
CA PRO A 45 13.63 2.94 -11.43
C PRO A 45 13.19 3.09 -12.89
N ARG A 46 11.95 2.71 -13.19
CA ARG A 46 11.34 3.01 -14.48
C ARG A 46 10.66 4.35 -14.45
N ILE A 47 10.81 5.10 -15.54
CA ILE A 47 10.22 6.41 -15.73
C ILE A 47 8.99 6.29 -16.61
N PHE A 48 7.88 6.89 -16.15
CA PHE A 48 6.62 7.00 -16.89
C PHE A 48 6.35 8.47 -17.17
N ARG A 49 5.94 8.76 -18.41
CA ARG A 49 5.48 10.07 -18.84
C ARG A 49 3.97 10.12 -18.81
N TYR A 50 3.39 11.14 -18.17
CA TYR A 50 1.94 11.34 -18.14
C TYR A 50 1.57 12.73 -18.67
N SER A 51 0.56 12.78 -19.51
CA SER A 51 0.09 14.00 -20.18
C SER A 51 -0.87 14.81 -19.30
N GLN A 52 -1.25 15.99 -19.78
CA GLN A 52 -2.26 16.82 -19.11
C GLN A 52 -3.64 16.15 -19.10
N ILE A 53 -3.95 15.32 -20.10
CA ILE A 53 -5.19 14.51 -20.13
C ILE A 53 -5.13 13.44 -19.05
N ASP A 54 -3.99 12.77 -18.89
CA ASP A 54 -3.79 11.80 -17.81
C ASP A 54 -3.94 12.46 -16.44
N ARG A 55 -3.45 13.70 -16.24
CA ARG A 55 -3.65 14.47 -15.01
C ARG A 55 -5.12 14.63 -14.68
N ASP A 56 -5.92 15.02 -15.66
CA ASP A 56 -7.34 15.27 -15.45
C ASP A 56 -8.11 13.97 -15.16
N LEU A 57 -7.73 12.87 -15.83
CA LEU A 57 -8.20 11.53 -15.53
C LEU A 57 -7.86 11.10 -14.09
N TRP A 58 -6.61 11.30 -13.67
CA TRP A 58 -6.16 10.98 -12.32
C TRP A 58 -6.90 11.79 -11.27
N ALA A 59 -7.05 13.11 -11.49
CA ALA A 59 -7.79 13.98 -10.59
C ALA A 59 -9.24 13.50 -10.41
N TRP A 60 -9.89 13.09 -11.50
CA TRP A 60 -11.26 12.61 -11.47
C TRP A 60 -11.39 11.23 -10.77
N ALA A 61 -10.52 10.26 -11.13
CA ALA A 61 -10.56 8.92 -10.54
C ALA A 61 -10.30 8.96 -9.02
N ASN A 62 -9.25 9.67 -8.60
CA ASN A 62 -8.95 9.83 -7.18
C ASN A 62 -10.04 10.61 -6.44
N ALA A 63 -10.64 11.65 -7.03
CA ALA A 63 -11.73 12.41 -6.42
C ALA A 63 -12.94 11.52 -6.11
N ARG A 64 -13.26 10.56 -6.98
CA ARG A 64 -14.33 9.58 -6.74
C ARG A 64 -14.04 8.70 -5.53
N ALA A 65 -12.80 8.22 -5.39
CA ALA A 65 -12.41 7.44 -4.23
C ALA A 65 -12.42 8.28 -2.93
N LEU A 66 -11.88 9.50 -2.96
CA LEU A 66 -11.94 10.42 -1.82
C LEU A 66 -13.40 10.72 -1.42
N HIS A 67 -14.27 10.93 -2.41
CA HIS A 67 -15.71 11.10 -2.16
C HIS A 67 -16.34 9.84 -1.55
N ALA A 68 -15.94 8.64 -2.00
CA ALA A 68 -16.39 7.37 -1.42
C ALA A 68 -15.97 7.22 0.03
N PHE A 69 -14.80 7.72 0.40
CA PHE A 69 -14.29 7.76 1.77
C PHE A 69 -15.04 8.78 2.66
N GLY A 70 -15.90 9.60 2.10
CA GLY A 70 -16.66 10.61 2.84
C GLY A 70 -15.93 11.95 2.95
N ILE A 71 -14.85 12.18 2.23
CA ILE A 71 -14.15 13.47 2.18
C ILE A 71 -14.95 14.44 1.32
N ARG A 72 -15.15 15.66 1.82
CA ARG A 72 -16.05 16.68 1.24
C ARG A 72 -15.41 18.07 1.31
N PRO A 73 -15.91 19.05 0.54
CA PRO A 73 -15.65 20.47 0.81
C PRO A 73 -15.93 20.79 2.29
N GLY A 74 -15.00 21.52 2.91
CA GLY A 74 -14.99 21.75 4.37
C GLY A 74 -14.02 20.87 5.13
N ASP A 75 -13.55 19.76 4.52
CA ASP A 75 -12.42 19.01 5.05
C ASP A 75 -11.08 19.66 4.72
N SER A 76 -10.06 19.29 5.48
CA SER A 76 -8.67 19.60 5.19
C SER A 76 -7.81 18.35 5.29
N VAL A 77 -6.95 18.12 4.31
CA VAL A 77 -6.12 16.91 4.19
C VAL A 77 -4.65 17.28 4.33
N LEU A 78 -3.99 16.79 5.38
CA LEU A 78 -2.55 16.87 5.53
C LEU A 78 -1.90 15.72 4.76
N ILE A 79 -1.20 16.02 3.67
CA ILE A 79 -0.45 15.04 2.87
C ILE A 79 0.95 14.89 3.45
N CYS A 80 1.21 13.79 4.14
CA CYS A 80 2.51 13.45 4.71
C CYS A 80 3.41 12.66 3.74
N ALA A 81 2.85 12.14 2.64
CA ALA A 81 3.64 11.46 1.61
C ALA A 81 4.54 12.45 0.86
N GLY A 82 5.71 11.98 0.42
CA GLY A 82 6.69 12.81 -0.29
C GLY A 82 6.20 13.22 -1.68
N TYR A 83 6.55 14.46 -2.07
CA TYR A 83 6.27 15.03 -3.41
C TYR A 83 7.41 14.78 -4.41
N GLY A 84 8.16 13.69 -4.25
CA GLY A 84 9.11 13.23 -5.25
C GLY A 84 8.42 12.69 -6.51
N PRO A 85 9.14 11.98 -7.38
CA PRO A 85 8.57 11.39 -8.60
C PRO A 85 7.72 10.15 -8.28
N HIS A 86 6.86 10.23 -7.26
CA HIS A 86 5.96 9.18 -6.79
C HIS A 86 4.52 9.62 -6.91
N VAL A 87 3.67 8.75 -7.43
CA VAL A 87 2.30 9.08 -7.86
C VAL A 87 1.35 9.45 -6.73
N PHE A 88 1.54 8.92 -5.51
CA PHE A 88 0.52 8.95 -4.47
C PHE A 88 0.15 10.37 -3.99
N ALA A 89 1.14 11.16 -3.55
CA ALA A 89 0.88 12.52 -3.05
C ALA A 89 0.27 13.43 -4.13
N TRP A 90 0.79 13.34 -5.35
CA TRP A 90 0.32 14.14 -6.48
C TRP A 90 -1.10 13.79 -6.89
N GLY A 91 -1.43 12.49 -7.00
CA GLY A 91 -2.78 12.06 -7.35
C GLY A 91 -3.82 12.53 -6.32
N VAL A 92 -3.51 12.42 -5.03
CA VAL A 92 -4.39 12.93 -3.97
C VAL A 92 -4.52 14.45 -4.06
N GLN A 93 -3.42 15.18 -4.22
CA GLN A 93 -3.45 16.65 -4.31
C GLN A 93 -4.32 17.16 -5.46
N PHE A 94 -4.18 16.58 -6.66
CA PHE A 94 -5.01 16.99 -7.81
C PHE A 94 -6.48 16.65 -7.62
N ALA A 95 -6.77 15.53 -6.95
CA ALA A 95 -8.15 15.19 -6.58
C ALA A 95 -8.76 16.19 -5.59
N LEU A 96 -8.02 16.58 -4.55
CA LEU A 96 -8.47 17.59 -3.58
C LEU A 96 -8.76 18.93 -4.26
N ALA A 97 -7.87 19.38 -5.16
CA ALA A 97 -8.07 20.59 -5.94
C ALA A 97 -9.36 20.51 -6.79
N LYS A 98 -9.60 19.37 -7.46
CA LYS A 98 -10.82 19.12 -8.24
C LYS A 98 -12.09 19.13 -7.38
N MET A 99 -12.01 18.68 -6.14
CA MET A 99 -13.13 18.60 -5.20
C MET A 99 -13.38 19.90 -4.41
N GLY A 100 -12.48 20.88 -4.48
CA GLY A 100 -12.53 22.06 -3.62
C GLY A 100 -12.25 21.76 -2.14
N VAL A 101 -11.44 20.74 -1.86
CA VAL A 101 -11.02 20.35 -0.50
C VAL A 101 -9.65 20.95 -0.20
N ALA A 102 -9.50 21.51 1.02
CA ALA A 102 -8.26 22.13 1.43
C ALA A 102 -7.12 21.10 1.54
N CYS A 103 -5.97 21.42 0.95
CA CYS A 103 -4.76 20.62 1.02
C CYS A 103 -3.69 21.29 1.87
N ILE A 104 -3.10 20.56 2.82
CA ILE A 104 -1.94 20.97 3.59
C ILE A 104 -0.76 20.12 3.11
N PRO A 105 0.16 20.67 2.30
CA PRO A 105 1.29 19.90 1.75
C PRO A 105 2.38 19.72 2.83
N GLY A 106 2.47 18.54 3.41
CA GLY A 106 3.46 18.17 4.43
C GLY A 106 4.64 17.33 3.89
N GLY A 107 4.69 17.07 2.58
CA GLY A 107 5.77 16.30 1.98
C GLY A 107 7.14 16.95 2.17
N GLY A 108 8.17 16.13 2.52
CA GLY A 108 9.53 16.61 2.77
C GLY A 108 9.76 17.25 4.17
N MET A 109 8.73 17.41 4.99
CA MET A 109 8.86 17.91 6.36
C MET A 109 9.25 16.80 7.33
N THR A 110 9.83 17.17 8.48
CA THR A 110 10.13 16.23 9.58
C THR A 110 8.85 15.78 10.29
N GLY A 111 8.93 14.69 11.06
CA GLY A 111 7.80 14.20 11.87
C GLY A 111 7.29 15.25 12.86
N GLU A 112 8.22 15.98 13.51
CA GLU A 112 7.90 17.04 14.47
C GLU A 112 7.15 18.20 13.80
N ALA A 113 7.63 18.63 12.61
CA ALA A 113 6.98 19.69 11.87
C ALA A 113 5.55 19.30 11.46
N ARG A 114 5.34 18.05 11.02
CA ARG A 114 4.00 17.52 10.70
C ARG A 114 3.10 17.39 11.94
N ALA A 115 3.64 16.95 13.09
CA ALA A 115 2.90 16.95 14.35
C ALA A 115 2.40 18.36 14.72
N MET A 116 3.24 19.38 14.52
CA MET A 116 2.83 20.78 14.69
C MET A 116 1.76 21.22 13.69
N LEU A 117 1.80 20.72 12.43
CA LEU A 117 0.73 21.00 11.47
C LEU A 117 -0.59 20.38 11.92
N VAL A 118 -0.59 19.14 12.43
CA VAL A 118 -1.79 18.52 12.99
C VAL A 118 -2.36 19.37 14.12
N ASP A 119 -1.51 19.82 15.03
CA ASP A 119 -1.96 20.65 16.17
C ASP A 119 -2.47 22.02 15.75
N ARG A 120 -1.77 22.74 14.86
CA ARG A 120 -2.10 24.12 14.49
C ARG A 120 -3.17 24.24 13.43
N PHE A 121 -3.12 23.42 12.37
CA PHE A 121 -4.02 23.51 11.22
C PHE A 121 -5.27 22.65 11.38
N LYS A 122 -5.27 21.75 12.39
CA LYS A 122 -6.42 20.91 12.72
C LYS A 122 -6.97 20.14 11.48
N PRO A 123 -6.13 19.43 10.70
CA PRO A 123 -6.63 18.69 9.54
C PRO A 123 -7.64 17.64 9.97
N THR A 124 -8.66 17.43 9.15
CA THR A 124 -9.66 16.37 9.38
C THR A 124 -9.22 15.02 8.81
N VAL A 125 -8.22 15.01 7.93
CA VAL A 125 -7.67 13.83 7.28
C VAL A 125 -6.15 13.90 7.26
N ILE A 126 -5.47 12.80 7.57
CA ILE A 126 -4.05 12.61 7.25
C ILE A 126 -3.92 11.62 6.09
N CYS A 127 -2.97 11.88 5.18
CA CYS A 127 -2.68 11.05 4.02
C CYS A 127 -1.21 10.62 4.03
N CYS A 128 -0.95 9.31 4.21
CA CYS A 128 0.40 8.77 4.40
C CYS A 128 0.46 7.26 4.13
N THR A 129 1.60 6.61 4.38
CA THR A 129 1.65 5.15 4.49
C THR A 129 1.19 4.70 5.87
N PRO A 130 0.70 3.46 6.04
CA PRO A 130 0.32 2.90 7.34
C PRO A 130 1.44 3.00 8.39
N SER A 131 2.66 2.59 8.01
CA SER A 131 3.83 2.69 8.89
C SER A 131 4.11 4.13 9.33
N TYR A 132 3.92 5.09 8.41
CA TYR A 132 4.09 6.51 8.75
C TYR A 132 3.00 7.03 9.70
N ALA A 133 1.76 6.57 9.59
CA ALA A 133 0.69 6.95 10.51
C ALA A 133 1.00 6.52 11.96
N LEU A 134 1.60 5.33 12.15
CA LEU A 134 2.11 4.88 13.46
C LEU A 134 3.26 5.76 13.95
N HIS A 135 4.22 6.06 13.06
CA HIS A 135 5.35 6.93 13.37
C HIS A 135 4.90 8.34 13.81
N LEU A 136 4.01 8.97 13.04
CA LEU A 136 3.52 10.31 13.35
C LEU A 136 2.76 10.34 14.68
N GLY A 137 1.96 9.32 14.97
CA GLY A 137 1.28 9.18 16.26
C GLY A 137 2.27 9.13 17.44
N ARG A 138 3.39 8.39 17.29
CA ARG A 138 4.47 8.38 18.32
C ARG A 138 5.12 9.75 18.49
N VAL A 139 5.48 10.40 17.39
CA VAL A 139 6.09 11.74 17.42
C VAL A 139 5.16 12.74 18.11
N MET A 140 3.87 12.66 17.88
CA MET A 140 2.86 13.47 18.59
C MET A 140 2.88 13.19 20.09
N ALA A 141 2.85 11.91 20.49
CA ALA A 141 2.86 11.51 21.89
C ALA A 141 4.15 11.94 22.62
N GLU A 142 5.32 11.81 21.98
CA GLU A 142 6.62 12.28 22.50
C GLU A 142 6.63 13.81 22.73
N ARG A 143 5.75 14.55 22.08
CA ARG A 143 5.54 16.01 22.24
C ARG A 143 4.37 16.37 23.17
N GLY A 144 3.78 15.38 23.83
CA GLY A 144 2.62 15.58 24.72
C GLY A 144 1.30 15.85 23.98
N LEU A 145 1.24 15.56 22.68
CA LEU A 145 0.03 15.63 21.87
C LEU A 145 -0.60 14.24 21.76
N ASP A 146 -1.87 14.13 22.05
CA ASP A 146 -2.62 12.88 21.91
C ASP A 146 -3.24 12.78 20.52
N PRO A 147 -2.82 11.82 19.66
CA PRO A 147 -3.41 11.65 18.32
C PRO A 147 -4.91 11.41 18.35
N ALA A 148 -5.42 10.65 19.32
CA ALA A 148 -6.85 10.35 19.46
C ALA A 148 -7.70 11.59 19.79
N ARG A 149 -7.08 12.63 20.35
CA ARG A 149 -7.73 13.91 20.66
C ARG A 149 -7.53 14.98 19.58
N SER A 150 -6.87 14.62 18.49
CA SER A 150 -6.68 15.53 17.35
C SER A 150 -7.98 15.74 16.58
N SER A 151 -7.95 16.63 15.60
CA SER A 151 -9.08 16.84 14.67
C SER A 151 -9.20 15.77 13.59
N VAL A 152 -8.22 14.85 13.51
CA VAL A 152 -8.19 13.80 12.47
C VAL A 152 -9.30 12.80 12.73
N ARG A 153 -10.15 12.59 11.74
CA ARG A 153 -11.23 11.59 11.76
C ARG A 153 -11.12 10.54 10.66
N THR A 154 -10.16 10.72 9.76
CA THR A 154 -9.88 9.77 8.68
C THR A 154 -8.37 9.66 8.46
N ILE A 155 -7.88 8.43 8.43
CA ILE A 155 -6.51 8.08 8.05
C ILE A 155 -6.56 7.51 6.65
N LEU A 156 -6.13 8.27 5.65
CA LEU A 156 -6.03 7.84 4.26
C LEU A 156 -4.65 7.24 4.02
N VAL A 157 -4.60 5.96 3.73
CA VAL A 157 -3.33 5.26 3.50
C VAL A 157 -3.21 4.69 2.10
N GLY A 158 -1.96 4.41 1.71
CA GLY A 158 -1.61 3.73 0.47
C GLY A 158 -0.13 3.38 0.42
N GLY A 159 0.27 2.56 -0.55
CA GLY A 159 1.65 2.13 -0.76
C GLY A 159 2.12 0.96 0.11
N GLU A 160 1.38 0.62 1.14
CA GLU A 160 1.51 -0.57 1.98
C GLU A 160 0.10 -1.10 2.29
N PRO A 161 -0.12 -2.41 2.41
CA PRO A 161 -1.42 -2.95 2.81
C PRO A 161 -1.71 -2.63 4.29
N ALA A 162 -2.94 -2.25 4.57
CA ALA A 162 -3.39 -1.97 5.95
C ALA A 162 -4.85 -2.31 6.20
N ALA A 163 -5.77 -1.88 5.35
CA ALA A 163 -7.21 -2.08 5.57
C ALA A 163 -7.58 -3.58 5.61
N GLY A 164 -6.93 -4.38 4.77
CA GLY A 164 -7.09 -5.83 4.73
C GLY A 164 -6.40 -6.58 5.87
N ILE A 165 -5.55 -5.91 6.67
CA ILE A 165 -4.84 -6.49 7.82
C ILE A 165 -5.52 -6.02 9.10
N GLU A 166 -6.33 -6.89 9.71
CA GLU A 166 -7.16 -6.51 10.85
C GLU A 166 -6.36 -5.93 12.01
N GLY A 167 -5.23 -6.54 12.36
CA GLY A 167 -4.36 -6.06 13.45
C GLY A 167 -3.80 -4.67 13.19
N THR A 168 -3.30 -4.40 11.98
CA THR A 168 -2.77 -3.08 11.58
C THR A 168 -3.89 -2.04 11.54
N ARG A 169 -5.03 -2.37 10.94
CA ARG A 169 -6.20 -1.50 10.88
C ARG A 169 -6.66 -1.07 12.27
N ARG A 170 -6.95 -2.03 13.15
CA ARG A 170 -7.44 -1.74 14.52
C ARG A 170 -6.44 -0.90 15.31
N ARG A 171 -5.16 -1.18 15.16
CA ARG A 171 -4.11 -0.42 15.85
C ARG A 171 -4.09 1.04 15.44
N LEU A 172 -4.16 1.32 14.12
CA LEU A 172 -4.20 2.67 13.59
C LEU A 172 -5.49 3.41 14.00
N GLU A 173 -6.63 2.74 13.88
CA GLU A 173 -7.93 3.31 14.25
C GLU A 173 -8.00 3.64 15.75
N THR A 174 -7.44 2.76 16.60
CA THR A 174 -7.36 3.02 18.06
C THR A 174 -6.40 4.16 18.39
N LEU A 175 -5.21 4.19 17.75
CA LEU A 175 -4.20 5.23 18.00
C LEU A 175 -4.72 6.64 17.71
N TRP A 176 -5.52 6.79 16.64
CA TRP A 176 -5.99 8.08 16.17
C TRP A 176 -7.45 8.37 16.52
N ASP A 177 -8.19 7.43 17.09
CA ASP A 177 -9.66 7.47 17.20
C ASP A 177 -10.30 7.89 15.88
N ALA A 178 -9.81 7.34 14.77
CA ALA A 178 -10.14 7.75 13.42
C ALA A 178 -10.33 6.54 12.52
N ARG A 179 -11.16 6.68 11.48
CA ARG A 179 -11.41 5.63 10.51
C ARG A 179 -10.24 5.51 9.52
N LEU A 180 -9.77 4.28 9.28
CA LEU A 180 -8.79 3.97 8.25
C LEU A 180 -9.48 3.71 6.91
N VAL A 181 -8.97 4.34 5.84
CA VAL A 181 -9.35 4.10 4.45
C VAL A 181 -8.10 3.92 3.59
N GLU A 182 -8.19 3.09 2.57
CA GLU A 182 -7.01 2.68 1.79
C GLU A 182 -7.22 2.86 0.29
N PHE A 183 -6.21 3.47 -0.36
CA PHE A 183 -6.00 3.40 -1.80
C PHE A 183 -5.10 2.23 -2.17
N TYR A 184 -5.49 1.49 -3.20
CA TYR A 184 -4.61 0.57 -3.91
C TYR A 184 -4.22 1.13 -5.27
N GLY A 185 -2.94 1.04 -5.60
CA GLY A 185 -2.42 1.42 -6.90
C GLY A 185 -0.90 1.38 -6.97
N CYS A 186 -0.38 1.56 -8.16
CA CYS A 186 1.06 1.61 -8.43
C CYS A 186 1.39 2.61 -9.53
N THR A 187 2.67 2.94 -9.68
CA THR A 187 3.13 3.92 -10.67
C THR A 187 2.91 3.46 -12.11
N GLU A 188 2.95 2.15 -12.32
CA GLU A 188 2.82 1.52 -13.63
C GLU A 188 1.40 1.61 -14.21
N VAL A 189 0.40 1.76 -13.37
CA VAL A 189 -1.02 1.75 -13.77
C VAL A 189 -1.56 3.17 -13.83
N SER A 190 -2.27 3.53 -14.89
CA SER A 190 -2.89 4.84 -15.05
C SER A 190 -4.42 4.69 -15.21
N PRO A 191 -5.24 5.43 -14.43
CA PRO A 191 -4.83 6.26 -13.30
C PRO A 191 -4.20 5.40 -12.19
N HIS A 192 -3.29 5.97 -11.39
CA HIS A 192 -2.53 5.19 -10.40
C HIS A 192 -3.39 4.57 -9.29
N CYS A 193 -4.58 5.08 -9.05
CA CYS A 193 -5.57 4.52 -8.13
C CYS A 193 -6.39 3.46 -8.86
N GLY A 194 -6.07 2.18 -8.65
CA GLY A 194 -6.79 1.04 -9.24
C GLY A 194 -7.93 0.55 -8.38
N GLY A 195 -7.88 0.81 -7.07
CA GLY A 195 -8.89 0.38 -6.12
C GLY A 195 -8.92 1.24 -4.87
N TYR A 196 -10.03 1.17 -4.15
CA TYR A 196 -10.24 1.90 -2.89
C TYR A 196 -11.11 1.09 -1.92
N SER A 197 -10.76 1.11 -0.63
CA SER A 197 -11.50 0.36 0.39
C SER A 197 -12.98 0.76 0.44
N CYS A 198 -13.85 -0.23 0.66
CA CYS A 198 -15.29 0.00 0.67
C CYS A 198 -15.77 0.42 2.07
N PRO A 199 -16.40 1.60 2.21
CA PRO A 199 -16.92 2.06 3.50
C PRO A 199 -17.94 1.13 4.15
N ALA A 200 -18.64 0.30 3.38
CA ALA A 200 -19.61 -0.64 3.92
C ALA A 200 -18.96 -1.91 4.49
N SER A 201 -17.81 -2.33 3.96
CA SER A 201 -17.07 -3.49 4.48
C SER A 201 -16.20 -3.17 5.69
N ASP A 202 -15.86 -1.89 5.91
CA ASP A 202 -15.02 -1.49 7.04
C ASP A 202 -15.71 -1.63 8.40
N ARG A 203 -17.05 -1.68 8.42
CA ARG A 203 -17.89 -1.70 9.64
C ARG A 203 -18.64 -3.01 9.85
N GLY A 204 -18.54 -3.95 8.90
CA GLY A 204 -19.28 -5.22 8.94
C GLY A 204 -18.43 -6.39 9.43
N PRO A 205 -19.05 -7.51 9.77
CA PRO A 205 -18.34 -8.76 9.92
C PRO A 205 -17.82 -9.24 8.56
N GLY A 206 -16.58 -9.67 8.50
CA GLY A 206 -15.96 -10.19 7.29
C GLY A 206 -14.77 -9.37 6.81
N PRO A 207 -14.11 -9.82 5.74
CA PRO A 207 -12.93 -9.17 5.21
C PRO A 207 -13.27 -7.80 4.61
N VAL A 208 -12.38 -6.84 4.80
CA VAL A 208 -12.44 -5.57 4.08
C VAL A 208 -12.36 -5.83 2.58
N THR A 209 -13.16 -5.12 1.80
CA THR A 209 -13.15 -5.22 0.34
C THR A 209 -12.76 -3.89 -0.28
N SER A 210 -12.11 -3.92 -1.44
CA SER A 210 -11.78 -2.73 -2.22
C SER A 210 -12.50 -2.76 -3.56
N HIS A 211 -13.23 -1.70 -3.89
CA HIS A 211 -13.81 -1.53 -5.22
C HIS A 211 -12.74 -1.22 -6.25
N LEU A 212 -12.79 -1.89 -7.39
CA LEU A 212 -11.94 -1.63 -8.54
C LEU A 212 -12.55 -0.52 -9.40
N MET A 213 -11.72 0.24 -10.11
CA MET A 213 -12.18 1.30 -11.01
C MET A 213 -12.35 0.77 -12.43
N GLU A 214 -13.34 -0.09 -12.66
CA GLU A 214 -13.55 -0.83 -13.91
C GLU A 214 -13.93 0.05 -15.11
N ASP A 215 -14.35 1.26 -14.89
CA ASP A 215 -14.65 2.24 -15.93
C ASP A 215 -13.42 2.94 -16.51
N VAL A 216 -12.27 2.82 -15.87
CA VAL A 216 -10.99 3.37 -16.35
C VAL A 216 -9.90 2.32 -16.49
N GLN A 217 -10.11 1.12 -15.93
CA GLN A 217 -9.15 0.01 -15.95
C GLN A 217 -9.88 -1.33 -16.02
N VAL A 218 -9.36 -2.27 -16.79
CA VAL A 218 -9.78 -3.67 -16.73
C VAL A 218 -8.83 -4.44 -15.82
N TRP A 219 -9.39 -5.11 -14.84
CA TRP A 219 -8.67 -5.95 -13.89
C TRP A 219 -8.97 -7.42 -14.12
N GLU A 220 -7.93 -8.23 -14.21
CA GLU A 220 -8.02 -9.68 -14.34
C GLU A 220 -7.23 -10.35 -13.21
N LEU A 221 -7.61 -11.58 -12.85
CA LEU A 221 -6.78 -12.45 -12.03
C LEU A 221 -6.31 -13.63 -12.88
N VAL A 222 -5.01 -13.91 -12.83
CA VAL A 222 -4.41 -15.03 -13.56
C VAL A 222 -3.66 -15.97 -12.63
N GLU A 223 -3.57 -17.23 -13.03
CA GLU A 223 -2.71 -18.21 -12.40
C GLU A 223 -1.25 -17.94 -12.81
N ALA A 224 -0.33 -18.02 -11.83
CA ALA A 224 1.06 -17.59 -12.01
C ALA A 224 1.84 -18.35 -13.10
N ALA A 225 1.63 -19.66 -13.20
CA ALA A 225 2.39 -20.50 -14.14
C ALA A 225 1.80 -20.50 -15.55
N SER A 226 0.49 -20.69 -15.66
CA SER A 226 -0.20 -20.78 -16.97
C SER A 226 -0.56 -19.44 -17.58
N GLN A 227 -0.57 -18.36 -16.77
CA GLN A 227 -1.04 -17.04 -17.15
C GLN A 227 -2.51 -17.01 -17.65
N GLN A 228 -3.26 -18.07 -17.38
CA GLN A 228 -4.66 -18.17 -17.71
C GLN A 228 -5.52 -17.49 -16.62
N ARG A 229 -6.65 -16.93 -17.04
CA ARG A 229 -7.63 -16.37 -16.12
C ARG A 229 -8.10 -17.39 -15.11
N VAL A 230 -8.14 -17.02 -13.82
CA VAL A 230 -8.73 -17.86 -12.79
C VAL A 230 -10.25 -17.62 -12.70
N PRO A 231 -11.03 -18.59 -12.23
CA PRO A 231 -12.47 -18.40 -11.95
C PRO A 231 -12.70 -17.32 -10.89
N GLU A 232 -13.89 -16.70 -10.91
CA GLU A 232 -14.33 -15.79 -9.86
C GLU A 232 -14.29 -16.49 -8.48
N GLY A 233 -13.86 -15.76 -7.45
CA GLY A 233 -13.66 -16.30 -6.11
C GLY A 233 -12.36 -17.08 -5.92
N ALA A 234 -11.64 -17.42 -6.99
CA ALA A 234 -10.32 -18.01 -6.89
C ALA A 234 -9.24 -16.93 -6.74
N ARG A 235 -8.14 -17.30 -6.04
CA ARG A 235 -6.99 -16.42 -5.85
C ARG A 235 -6.12 -16.42 -7.11
N GLY A 236 -5.69 -15.25 -7.54
CA GLY A 236 -4.78 -15.09 -8.68
C GLY A 236 -3.92 -13.86 -8.58
N LEU A 237 -2.97 -13.73 -9.51
CA LEU A 237 -2.15 -12.55 -9.70
C LEU A 237 -2.92 -11.49 -10.48
N THR A 238 -2.82 -10.24 -10.03
CA THR A 238 -3.49 -9.11 -10.68
C THR A 238 -2.79 -8.71 -11.98
N VAL A 239 -3.61 -8.54 -12.99
CA VAL A 239 -3.26 -7.99 -14.30
C VAL A 239 -4.14 -6.77 -14.55
N CYS A 240 -3.56 -5.68 -15.05
CA CYS A 240 -4.28 -4.45 -15.33
C CYS A 240 -4.11 -4.00 -16.78
N THR A 241 -5.20 -3.54 -17.36
CA THR A 241 -5.23 -2.83 -18.64
C THR A 241 -5.82 -1.44 -18.43
N SER A 242 -5.07 -0.40 -18.79
CA SER A 242 -5.56 0.99 -18.78
C SER A 242 -6.51 1.23 -19.95
N LEU A 243 -7.70 1.80 -19.69
CA LEU A 243 -8.67 2.08 -20.77
C LEU A 243 -8.54 3.49 -21.34
N ASN A 244 -8.21 4.47 -20.50
CA ASN A 244 -8.30 5.88 -20.84
C ASN A 244 -6.97 6.64 -20.65
N SER A 245 -5.85 5.95 -20.37
CA SER A 245 -4.54 6.60 -20.28
C SER A 245 -4.05 7.01 -21.66
N GLU A 246 -3.60 8.26 -21.80
CA GLU A 246 -3.13 8.78 -23.07
C GLU A 246 -1.66 8.45 -23.34
N SER A 247 -0.76 8.73 -22.41
CA SER A 247 0.68 8.77 -22.68
C SER A 247 1.44 7.50 -22.30
N SER A 248 1.00 6.77 -21.29
CA SER A 248 1.65 5.54 -20.82
C SER A 248 0.62 4.44 -20.51
N PRO A 249 -0.22 4.05 -21.49
CA PRO A 249 -1.22 3.01 -21.30
C PRO A 249 -0.53 1.66 -21.08
N GLN A 250 -1.04 0.89 -20.14
CA GLN A 250 -0.61 -0.48 -19.93
C GLN A 250 -1.65 -1.44 -20.51
N LEU A 251 -1.19 -2.44 -21.26
CA LEU A 251 -2.04 -3.47 -21.84
C LEU A 251 -1.68 -4.83 -21.25
N ARG A 252 -2.59 -5.40 -20.47
CA ARG A 252 -2.40 -6.65 -19.72
C ARG A 252 -1.07 -6.68 -18.96
N PHE A 253 -0.81 -5.62 -18.21
CA PHE A 253 0.38 -5.51 -17.36
C PHE A 253 0.22 -6.38 -16.11
N LEU A 254 1.18 -7.28 -15.85
CA LEU A 254 1.23 -8.07 -14.65
C LEU A 254 1.68 -7.18 -13.48
N VAL A 255 0.71 -6.71 -12.69
CA VAL A 255 0.98 -5.91 -11.49
C VAL A 255 1.68 -6.76 -10.45
N GLY A 256 1.23 -8.01 -10.28
CA GLY A 256 1.91 -9.02 -9.50
C GLY A 256 1.45 -9.12 -8.04
N ASP A 257 0.40 -8.41 -7.66
CA ASP A 257 -0.23 -8.60 -6.35
C ASP A 257 -1.23 -9.76 -6.41
N TYR A 258 -1.32 -10.54 -5.34
CA TYR A 258 -2.35 -11.56 -5.20
C TYR A 258 -3.65 -10.96 -4.67
N SER A 259 -4.77 -11.36 -5.25
CA SER A 259 -6.11 -10.99 -4.79
C SER A 259 -7.14 -12.07 -5.07
N VAL A 260 -8.34 -11.86 -4.57
CA VAL A 260 -9.57 -12.61 -4.89
C VAL A 260 -10.61 -11.60 -5.31
N PHE A 261 -11.26 -11.79 -6.47
CA PHE A 261 -12.28 -10.87 -6.95
C PHE A 261 -13.68 -11.46 -6.78
N THR A 262 -14.65 -10.57 -6.52
CA THR A 262 -16.06 -10.91 -6.45
C THR A 262 -16.92 -9.85 -7.12
N SER A 263 -17.91 -10.29 -7.90
CA SER A 263 -18.96 -9.46 -8.50
C SER A 263 -20.25 -9.43 -7.62
N GLU A 264 -20.24 -10.09 -6.47
CA GLU A 264 -21.35 -10.08 -5.52
C GLU A 264 -21.81 -8.64 -5.20
N PRO A 265 -23.11 -8.36 -5.14
CA PRO A 265 -23.62 -7.04 -4.81
C PRO A 265 -23.03 -6.48 -3.51
N CYS A 266 -22.62 -5.22 -3.53
CA CYS A 266 -22.10 -4.55 -2.34
C CYS A 266 -23.20 -3.79 -1.60
N ALA A 267 -23.23 -3.87 -0.27
CA ALA A 267 -24.16 -3.10 0.56
C ALA A 267 -24.05 -1.58 0.40
N CYS A 268 -22.94 -1.07 -0.15
CA CYS A 268 -22.77 0.36 -0.48
C CYS A 268 -23.51 0.79 -1.77
N GLY A 269 -24.12 -0.14 -2.51
CA GLY A 269 -24.83 0.10 -3.77
C GLY A 269 -23.96 0.29 -5.01
N ARG A 270 -22.62 0.21 -4.88
CA ARG A 270 -21.71 0.23 -6.04
C ARG A 270 -21.67 -1.12 -6.72
N THR A 271 -21.60 -1.11 -8.06
CA THR A 271 -21.67 -2.30 -8.91
C THR A 271 -20.33 -2.80 -9.41
N HIS A 272 -19.26 -2.04 -9.21
CA HIS A 272 -17.91 -2.47 -9.59
C HIS A 272 -17.46 -3.70 -8.81
N VAL A 273 -16.70 -4.57 -9.45
CA VAL A 273 -16.03 -5.72 -8.84
C VAL A 273 -15.22 -5.29 -7.62
N ARG A 274 -15.12 -6.17 -6.65
CA ARG A 274 -14.36 -5.92 -5.42
C ARG A 274 -13.24 -6.94 -5.26
N ALA A 275 -12.09 -6.44 -4.82
CA ALA A 275 -11.03 -7.28 -4.26
C ALA A 275 -11.38 -7.61 -2.79
N VAL A 276 -11.43 -8.89 -2.44
CA VAL A 276 -11.77 -9.40 -1.10
C VAL A 276 -10.50 -9.56 -0.28
N GLY A 277 -10.45 -8.98 0.94
CA GLY A 277 -9.24 -8.91 1.75
C GLY A 277 -8.19 -7.98 1.14
N ALA A 278 -8.59 -7.10 0.22
CA ALA A 278 -7.75 -6.19 -0.54
C ALA A 278 -6.65 -6.92 -1.36
N PHE A 279 -5.45 -6.37 -1.44
CA PHE A 279 -4.33 -6.91 -2.21
C PHE A 279 -3.27 -7.45 -1.25
N ALA A 280 -3.20 -8.78 -1.16
CA ALA A 280 -2.48 -9.46 -0.09
C ALA A 280 -1.11 -9.99 -0.52
N GLY A 281 -0.17 -9.09 -0.79
CA GLY A 281 1.25 -9.41 -1.03
C GLY A 281 1.63 -9.56 -2.50
N HIS A 282 2.79 -9.01 -2.81
CA HIS A 282 3.37 -9.05 -4.16
C HIS A 282 4.07 -10.38 -4.43
N ALA A 283 4.03 -10.87 -5.67
CA ALA A 283 4.65 -12.15 -6.04
C ALA A 283 6.14 -12.21 -5.71
N ASP A 284 6.86 -11.08 -5.86
CA ASP A 284 8.29 -10.98 -5.54
C ASP A 284 8.58 -11.08 -4.03
N GLU A 285 7.57 -10.88 -3.18
CA GLU A 285 7.67 -10.96 -1.72
C GLU A 285 7.30 -12.34 -1.17
N LEU A 286 7.00 -13.30 -2.05
CA LEU A 286 6.60 -14.64 -1.64
C LEU A 286 7.74 -15.34 -0.89
N ILE A 287 7.53 -15.58 0.38
CA ILE A 287 8.45 -16.33 1.24
C ILE A 287 8.13 -17.82 1.11
N ASN A 288 9.12 -18.61 0.71
CA ASN A 288 9.02 -20.07 0.77
C ASN A 288 9.90 -20.57 1.93
N MET A 289 9.25 -21.17 2.93
CA MET A 289 9.89 -21.79 4.08
C MET A 289 9.65 -23.30 4.08
N ARG A 290 10.61 -24.06 3.53
CA ARG A 290 10.54 -25.53 3.49
C ARG A 290 9.24 -26.06 2.85
N GLY A 291 8.80 -25.43 1.74
CA GLY A 291 7.60 -25.79 1.02
C GLY A 291 6.33 -25.05 1.45
N VAL A 292 6.32 -24.41 2.61
CA VAL A 292 5.23 -23.51 3.03
C VAL A 292 5.42 -22.13 2.40
N LYS A 293 4.45 -21.69 1.63
CA LYS A 293 4.46 -20.39 0.94
C LYS A 293 3.61 -19.39 1.70
N MET A 294 4.17 -18.23 2.01
CA MET A 294 3.48 -17.15 2.72
C MET A 294 3.95 -15.78 2.27
N PHE A 295 3.18 -14.76 2.58
CA PHE A 295 3.55 -13.37 2.32
C PHE A 295 3.91 -12.64 3.62
N PRO A 296 4.75 -11.59 3.56
CA PRO A 296 5.05 -10.73 4.71
C PRO A 296 3.81 -10.22 5.44
N VAL A 297 2.73 -9.93 4.69
CA VAL A 297 1.46 -9.46 5.23
C VAL A 297 0.79 -10.47 6.19
N GLN A 298 0.93 -11.77 5.93
CA GLN A 298 0.39 -12.82 6.81
C GLN A 298 1.18 -12.88 8.12
N LEU A 299 2.51 -12.70 8.04
CA LEU A 299 3.36 -12.62 9.22
C LEU A 299 3.06 -11.35 10.03
N GLU A 300 2.81 -10.21 9.35
CA GLU A 300 2.37 -8.99 10.01
C GLU A 300 1.05 -9.19 10.76
N ASP A 301 0.05 -9.78 10.13
CA ASP A 301 -1.23 -10.04 10.77
C ASP A 301 -1.08 -10.95 12.00
N ALA A 302 -0.22 -11.97 11.91
CA ALA A 302 0.09 -12.84 13.04
C ALA A 302 0.77 -12.10 14.20
N VAL A 303 1.79 -11.28 13.91
CA VAL A 303 2.51 -10.50 14.94
C VAL A 303 1.58 -9.46 15.57
N ARG A 304 0.78 -8.76 14.76
CA ARG A 304 -0.17 -7.72 15.20
C ARG A 304 -1.36 -8.26 15.98
N ALA A 305 -1.69 -9.54 15.82
CA ALA A 305 -2.75 -10.18 16.59
C ALA A 305 -2.39 -10.34 18.09
N VAL A 306 -1.09 -10.25 18.43
CA VAL A 306 -0.63 -10.36 19.82
C VAL A 306 -0.67 -8.99 20.51
N PRO A 307 -1.54 -8.79 21.52
CA PRO A 307 -1.64 -7.52 22.22
C PRO A 307 -0.32 -7.14 22.91
N GLY A 308 0.04 -5.86 22.86
CA GLY A 308 1.23 -5.32 23.52
C GLY A 308 2.53 -5.42 22.73
N VAL A 309 2.59 -6.14 21.63
CA VAL A 309 3.76 -6.13 20.73
C VAL A 309 4.02 -4.71 20.23
N GLY A 310 5.28 -4.28 20.24
CA GLY A 310 5.73 -2.97 19.77
C GLY A 310 5.37 -2.66 18.31
N ASP A 311 5.52 -1.39 17.90
CA ASP A 311 5.23 -0.98 16.51
C ASP A 311 6.21 -1.57 15.52
N GLU A 312 7.47 -1.69 15.95
CA GLU A 312 8.52 -2.25 15.11
C GLU A 312 8.67 -3.75 15.37
N TYR A 313 8.86 -4.49 14.29
CA TYR A 313 9.23 -5.90 14.29
C TYR A 313 10.06 -6.21 13.04
N GLU A 314 10.85 -7.27 13.08
CA GLU A 314 11.63 -7.76 11.94
C GLU A 314 11.47 -9.27 11.82
N ILE A 315 11.29 -9.76 10.61
CA ILE A 315 11.34 -11.19 10.26
C ILE A 315 12.67 -11.46 9.59
N VAL A 316 13.48 -12.29 10.19
CA VAL A 316 14.79 -12.70 9.66
C VAL A 316 14.68 -14.11 9.11
N LEU A 317 15.00 -14.26 7.82
CA LEU A 317 15.11 -15.55 7.16
C LEU A 317 16.60 -15.87 7.01
N ALA A 318 17.02 -17.04 7.48
CA ALA A 318 18.42 -17.47 7.45
C ALA A 318 18.52 -18.97 7.15
N THR A 319 19.71 -19.42 6.79
CA THR A 319 20.05 -20.85 6.70
C THR A 319 20.90 -21.20 7.91
N ASN A 320 20.50 -22.19 8.71
CA ASN A 320 21.25 -22.63 9.89
C ASN A 320 22.50 -23.45 9.53
N ALA A 321 23.25 -23.90 10.53
CA ALA A 321 24.47 -24.70 10.35
C ALA A 321 24.23 -26.04 9.62
N ASP A 322 23.03 -26.60 9.76
CA ASP A 322 22.61 -27.85 9.13
C ASP A 322 22.11 -27.67 7.68
N GLY A 323 22.19 -26.44 7.14
CA GLY A 323 21.71 -26.13 5.80
C GLY A 323 20.18 -25.97 5.70
N LEU A 324 19.48 -25.88 6.82
CA LEU A 324 18.01 -25.73 6.85
C LEU A 324 17.60 -24.26 6.98
N ASP A 325 16.57 -23.86 6.23
CA ASP A 325 15.98 -22.55 6.36
C ASP A 325 15.29 -22.40 7.72
N VAL A 326 15.56 -21.29 8.41
CA VAL A 326 14.99 -20.92 9.70
C VAL A 326 14.41 -19.51 9.63
N MET A 327 13.37 -19.28 10.42
CA MET A 327 12.71 -17.97 10.53
C MET A 327 12.79 -17.51 11.98
N THR A 328 13.16 -16.26 12.19
CA THR A 328 13.16 -15.61 13.49
C THR A 328 12.34 -14.32 13.40
N ALA A 329 11.32 -14.18 14.26
CA ALA A 329 10.62 -12.94 14.45
C ALA A 329 11.27 -12.17 15.63
N ARG A 330 11.70 -10.93 15.37
CA ARG A 330 12.24 -10.01 16.35
C ARG A 330 11.16 -9.00 16.70
N VAL A 331 10.74 -8.97 17.94
CA VAL A 331 9.64 -8.10 18.41
C VAL A 331 10.08 -7.32 19.64
N GLU A 332 9.52 -6.14 19.84
CA GLU A 332 9.82 -5.31 21.01
C GLU A 332 8.75 -5.47 22.09
N HIS A 333 9.16 -5.86 23.31
CA HIS A 333 8.31 -5.92 24.48
C HIS A 333 9.13 -5.95 25.77
N THR A 334 8.54 -5.51 26.90
CA THR A 334 9.18 -5.59 28.23
C THR A 334 9.09 -6.99 28.84
N ASP A 335 8.02 -7.72 28.56
CA ASP A 335 7.81 -9.09 29.02
C ASP A 335 8.26 -10.09 27.93
N ARG A 336 9.25 -10.92 28.28
CA ARG A 336 9.80 -11.92 27.36
C ARG A 336 8.83 -13.07 27.06
N SER A 337 7.84 -13.31 27.92
CA SER A 337 6.85 -14.39 27.72
C SER A 337 5.96 -14.17 26.49
N ILE A 338 5.89 -12.94 25.97
CA ILE A 338 5.13 -12.60 24.77
C ILE A 338 5.65 -13.37 23.53
N GLY A 339 6.93 -13.77 23.55
CA GLY A 339 7.53 -14.54 22.46
C GLY A 339 6.80 -15.84 22.16
N ASP A 340 6.32 -16.53 23.17
CA ASP A 340 5.56 -17.78 22.97
C ASP A 340 4.19 -17.53 22.33
N HIS A 341 3.58 -16.37 22.62
CA HIS A 341 2.32 -15.96 22.01
C HIS A 341 2.53 -15.62 20.53
N VAL A 342 3.57 -14.85 20.20
CA VAL A 342 3.93 -14.50 18.82
C VAL A 342 4.24 -15.76 18.01
N ALA A 343 5.06 -16.68 18.55
CA ALA A 343 5.39 -17.94 17.88
C ALA A 343 4.14 -18.78 17.59
N ARG A 344 3.19 -18.81 18.53
CA ARG A 344 1.92 -19.53 18.39
C ARG A 344 1.04 -18.91 17.31
N GLU A 345 0.88 -17.59 17.28
CA GLU A 345 0.09 -16.89 16.27
C GLU A 345 0.68 -17.08 14.86
N ILE A 346 2.01 -16.96 14.72
CA ILE A 346 2.69 -17.25 13.44
C ILE A 346 2.44 -18.69 13.01
N ARG A 347 2.57 -19.64 13.93
CA ARG A 347 2.32 -21.05 13.61
C ARG A 347 0.87 -21.33 13.22
N THR A 348 -0.08 -20.69 13.88
CA THR A 348 -1.51 -20.88 13.64
C THR A 348 -1.95 -20.28 12.30
N ARG A 349 -1.46 -19.07 11.96
CA ARG A 349 -1.90 -18.32 10.77
C ARG A 349 -1.05 -18.60 9.52
N CYS A 350 0.23 -18.91 9.71
CA CYS A 350 1.18 -19.10 8.59
C CYS A 350 1.65 -20.55 8.44
N GLU A 351 1.26 -21.45 9.33
CA GLU A 351 1.63 -22.90 9.32
C GLU A 351 3.15 -23.14 9.32
N VAL A 352 3.94 -22.19 9.85
CA VAL A 352 5.39 -22.24 9.88
C VAL A 352 5.93 -22.16 11.31
N ARG A 353 7.04 -22.85 11.59
CA ARG A 353 7.80 -22.63 12.82
C ARG A 353 8.59 -21.34 12.72
N CYS A 354 8.51 -20.54 13.76
CA CYS A 354 9.24 -19.30 13.89
C CYS A 354 9.83 -19.21 15.30
N ASP A 355 11.12 -18.98 15.40
CA ASP A 355 11.76 -18.60 16.66
C ASP A 355 11.44 -17.13 16.92
N VAL A 356 11.33 -16.74 18.21
CA VAL A 356 11.00 -15.36 18.55
C VAL A 356 12.06 -14.79 19.49
N GLU A 357 12.67 -13.70 19.06
CA GLU A 357 13.59 -12.90 19.86
C GLU A 357 12.84 -11.67 20.39
N VAL A 358 12.65 -11.59 21.70
CA VAL A 358 12.01 -10.44 22.34
C VAL A 358 13.07 -9.45 22.77
N LEU A 359 13.02 -8.28 22.16
CA LEU A 359 13.95 -7.16 22.38
C LEU A 359 13.34 -6.11 23.32
N ALA A 360 14.20 -5.32 23.95
CA ALA A 360 13.76 -4.16 24.71
C ALA A 360 13.10 -3.12 23.77
N PRO A 361 12.05 -2.40 24.23
CA PRO A 361 11.45 -1.33 23.44
C PRO A 361 12.48 -0.29 22.95
N GLY A 362 12.39 0.09 21.68
CA GLY A 362 13.29 1.05 21.04
C GLY A 362 14.61 0.44 20.51
N THR A 363 14.75 -0.89 20.49
CA THR A 363 15.94 -1.57 19.95
C THR A 363 15.93 -1.66 18.43
N LEU A 364 14.75 -1.85 17.84
CA LEU A 364 14.61 -1.93 16.37
C LEU A 364 14.60 -0.53 15.75
N PRO A 365 15.14 -0.38 14.53
CA PRO A 365 15.09 0.89 13.82
C PRO A 365 13.65 1.34 13.63
N LYS A 366 13.38 2.61 13.90
CA LYS A 366 12.06 3.21 13.65
C LYS A 366 11.81 3.36 12.15
N THR A 367 10.65 2.92 11.70
CA THR A 367 10.23 3.08 10.30
C THR A 367 9.69 4.48 10.07
N GLU A 368 10.33 5.24 9.16
CA GLU A 368 9.94 6.63 8.84
C GLU A 368 9.13 6.75 7.55
N PHE A 369 9.19 5.76 6.66
CA PHE A 369 8.50 5.83 5.37
C PHE A 369 7.79 4.50 5.05
N LYS A 370 8.40 3.61 4.28
CA LYS A 370 7.88 2.28 3.95
C LYS A 370 8.63 1.22 4.76
N ALA A 371 7.90 0.39 5.49
CA ALA A 371 8.50 -0.66 6.29
C ALA A 371 9.05 -1.79 5.41
N ARG A 372 10.33 -2.13 5.61
CA ARG A 372 10.93 -3.38 5.11
C ARG A 372 11.14 -4.31 6.29
N ARG A 373 10.13 -5.11 6.58
CA ARG A 373 10.11 -5.93 7.80
C ARG A 373 10.69 -7.33 7.62
N VAL A 374 10.96 -7.75 6.39
CA VAL A 374 11.58 -9.06 6.10
C VAL A 374 13.01 -8.85 5.62
N ARG A 375 13.94 -9.49 6.31
CA ARG A 375 15.35 -9.55 5.95
C ARG A 375 15.71 -10.99 5.60
N ASP A 376 15.90 -11.27 4.31
CA ASP A 376 16.30 -12.58 3.81
C ASP A 376 17.83 -12.65 3.69
N THR A 377 18.45 -13.46 4.53
CA THR A 377 19.90 -13.68 4.57
C THR A 377 20.27 -15.11 4.15
N ARG A 378 19.31 -15.85 3.60
CA ARG A 378 19.56 -17.23 3.16
C ARG A 378 20.60 -17.28 2.04
N ARG A 379 21.44 -18.28 2.09
CA ARG A 379 22.36 -18.58 0.98
C ARG A 379 21.53 -19.22 -0.14
N ARG A 380 21.33 -18.48 -1.22
CA ARG A 380 20.71 -18.97 -2.48
C ARG A 380 21.79 -19.41 -3.44
#